data_193cba978369869f4d31d23769e82174
#
_entry.id   193cba978369869f4d31d23769e82174
#
_cell.length_a   1.000
_cell.length_b   1.000
_cell.length_c   1.000
_cell.angle_alpha   90.00
_cell.angle_beta   90.00
_cell.angle_gamma   90.00
#
_symmetry.space_group_name_H-M   'P 1'
#
loop_
_entity.id
_entity.type
_entity.pdbx_description
1 polymer ?
#
loop_
_entity_poly.entity_id
_entity_poly.type
_entity_poly.pdbx_seq_one_letter_code
_entity_poly.pdbx_strand_id
1 'polypeptide(L)'
;MRNVTLVLDDGTKFHGTSFGYEAPVAGEVVFNTAMMGYPESLTDPSYAGQLMTLTYPLVGNYGVPPFTTEENGLATFMESDRIYASAIIVSDYSEQYSHWNAVESLGDWLKREKVPGITGIDTRELTKVLREHGVMMGKILFDDEPDNVPTATYEGVNYVAKVSCKEVIRYNEGEGRKKVVLVDCGVKNNIIRCLIKRGVEVIRVPWNYDFNDMEFDGLFLANGPGDPDTCVEAVENIRKFLSNPKVRPCMGICMGNQLLSKAAGASIYKLKYGHRSQNQPVRMVGTNRCFVTSQNHGYAVDSRTLPAEWEPYFINMNDGSNEGVRHKTNPWFSAQFHPEACSGPVDTEFLFDDFVNLLK
;
A
#
# COMPACT_ATOMS: atom_id res chain seq x y z
N MET A 1 2.50 -21.30 23.10
CA MET A 1 1.97 -21.11 21.73
C MET A 1 0.80 -22.09 21.55
N ARG A 2 -0.36 -21.61 21.11
CA ARG A 2 -1.55 -22.44 20.86
C ARG A 2 -1.54 -22.91 19.39
N ASN A 3 -2.11 -24.09 19.16
CA ASN A 3 -2.30 -24.57 17.81
C ASN A 3 -3.37 -23.76 17.08
N VAL A 4 -3.11 -23.45 15.83
CA VAL A 4 -4.00 -22.67 14.96
C VAL A 4 -4.04 -23.29 13.57
N THR A 5 -5.17 -23.12 12.91
CA THR A 5 -5.36 -23.54 11.53
C THR A 5 -5.77 -22.35 10.68
N LEU A 6 -5.03 -22.09 9.60
CA LEU A 6 -5.48 -21.22 8.51
C LEU A 6 -6.40 -22.06 7.61
N VAL A 7 -7.63 -21.61 7.43
CA VAL A 7 -8.64 -22.26 6.56
C VAL A 7 -8.95 -21.28 5.42
N LEU A 8 -8.69 -21.67 4.18
CA LEU A 8 -9.07 -20.91 2.98
C LEU A 8 -10.53 -21.17 2.61
N ASP A 9 -11.13 -20.32 1.80
CA ASP A 9 -12.53 -20.41 1.42
C ASP A 9 -12.87 -21.62 0.52
N ASP A 10 -11.86 -22.24 -0.10
CA ASP A 10 -12.00 -23.55 -0.80
C ASP A 10 -11.92 -24.76 0.15
N GLY A 11 -11.71 -24.53 1.45
CA GLY A 11 -11.56 -25.56 2.48
C GLY A 11 -10.13 -26.06 2.67
N THR A 12 -9.15 -25.56 1.92
CA THR A 12 -7.72 -25.88 2.11
C THR A 12 -7.26 -25.42 3.49
N LYS A 13 -6.48 -26.25 4.18
CA LYS A 13 -6.04 -26.01 5.56
C LYS A 13 -4.51 -26.04 5.68
N PHE A 14 -3.99 -25.11 6.47
CA PHE A 14 -2.60 -25.07 6.88
C PHE A 14 -2.53 -24.99 8.41
N HIS A 15 -1.78 -25.91 9.03
CA HIS A 15 -1.65 -25.99 10.48
C HIS A 15 -0.35 -25.30 10.94
N GLY A 16 -0.43 -24.58 12.04
CA GLY A 16 0.70 -23.89 12.63
C GLY A 16 0.47 -23.58 14.11
N THR A 17 1.24 -22.65 14.64
CA THR A 17 1.13 -22.19 16.02
C THR A 17 1.09 -20.66 16.11
N SER A 18 0.37 -20.14 17.11
CA SER A 18 0.30 -18.71 17.38
C SER A 18 1.59 -18.20 18.01
N PHE A 19 2.08 -17.02 17.55
CA PHE A 19 3.15 -16.29 18.23
C PHE A 19 2.78 -14.82 18.49
N GLY A 20 1.68 -14.32 17.90
CA GLY A 20 1.13 -12.98 18.11
C GLY A 20 -0.02 -12.97 19.13
N TYR A 21 -0.97 -12.05 18.90
CA TYR A 21 -2.17 -11.97 19.73
C TYR A 21 -3.09 -13.18 19.47
N GLU A 22 -3.60 -13.78 20.55
CA GLU A 22 -4.42 -14.97 20.47
C GLU A 22 -5.90 -14.62 20.29
N ALA A 23 -6.28 -14.28 19.07
CA ALA A 23 -7.67 -14.11 18.64
C ALA A 23 -7.87 -14.63 17.23
N PRO A 24 -9.02 -15.26 16.95
CA PRO A 24 -9.36 -15.67 15.59
C PRO A 24 -9.64 -14.44 14.71
N VAL A 25 -9.31 -14.54 13.41
CA VAL A 25 -9.48 -13.43 12.47
C VAL A 25 -9.75 -13.95 11.07
N ALA A 26 -10.50 -13.18 10.26
CA ALA A 26 -10.72 -13.43 8.83
C ALA A 26 -10.26 -12.26 7.98
N GLY A 27 -9.84 -12.54 6.75
CA GLY A 27 -9.40 -11.53 5.79
C GLY A 27 -9.01 -12.12 4.44
N GLU A 28 -8.65 -11.26 3.50
CA GLU A 28 -8.10 -11.68 2.20
C GLU A 28 -6.66 -12.16 2.41
N VAL A 29 -6.37 -13.42 2.05
CA VAL A 29 -5.03 -13.99 2.18
C VAL A 29 -4.19 -13.56 0.98
N VAL A 30 -3.11 -12.85 1.27
CA VAL A 30 -2.18 -12.36 0.26
C VAL A 30 -0.75 -12.78 0.61
N PHE A 31 0.14 -12.84 -0.38
CA PHE A 31 1.55 -13.12 -0.13
C PHE A 31 2.45 -11.98 -0.58
N ASN A 32 3.53 -11.77 0.17
CA ASN A 32 4.58 -10.81 -0.13
C ASN A 32 5.93 -11.54 -0.16
N THR A 33 6.69 -11.32 -1.23
CA THR A 33 8.00 -11.95 -1.45
C THR A 33 9.18 -11.07 -1.02
N ALA A 34 8.92 -9.96 -0.32
CA ALA A 34 9.97 -9.11 0.23
C ALA A 34 10.81 -9.87 1.28
N MET A 35 12.12 -9.62 1.27
CA MET A 35 13.06 -10.24 2.19
C MET A 35 13.22 -9.48 3.51
N MET A 36 12.79 -8.23 3.56
CA MET A 36 12.94 -7.32 4.71
C MET A 36 11.76 -6.35 4.79
N GLY A 37 11.71 -5.58 5.88
CA GLY A 37 10.73 -4.50 6.02
C GLY A 37 9.37 -4.98 6.52
N TYR A 38 9.33 -6.00 7.40
CA TYR A 38 8.05 -6.42 7.95
C TYR A 38 7.41 -5.37 8.88
N PRO A 39 8.13 -4.52 9.64
CA PRO A 39 7.49 -3.45 10.40
C PRO A 39 6.84 -2.41 9.48
N GLU A 40 7.50 -2.01 8.42
CA GLU A 40 6.99 -1.08 7.41
C GLU A 40 5.79 -1.68 6.68
N SER A 41 5.87 -2.95 6.27
CA SER A 41 4.76 -3.64 5.61
C SER A 41 3.55 -3.81 6.51
N LEU A 42 3.73 -4.17 7.79
CA LEU A 42 2.64 -4.32 8.76
C LEU A 42 1.91 -2.99 9.02
N THR A 43 2.65 -1.86 9.00
CA THR A 43 2.11 -0.52 9.21
C THR A 43 1.67 0.19 7.92
N ASP A 44 1.83 -0.42 6.75
CA ASP A 44 1.30 0.10 5.49
C ASP A 44 -0.23 -0.07 5.45
N PRO A 45 -1.01 1.05 5.40
CA PRO A 45 -2.47 0.98 5.35
C PRO A 45 -3.02 0.17 4.18
N SER A 46 -2.23 -0.04 3.12
CA SER A 46 -2.63 -0.84 1.95
C SER A 46 -2.89 -2.32 2.29
N TYR A 47 -2.44 -2.81 3.46
CA TYR A 47 -2.75 -4.16 3.95
C TYR A 47 -4.02 -4.25 4.81
N ALA A 48 -4.81 -3.18 4.94
CA ALA A 48 -6.04 -3.23 5.72
C ALA A 48 -7.00 -4.31 5.22
N GLY A 49 -7.45 -5.18 6.15
CA GLY A 49 -8.34 -6.31 5.84
C GLY A 49 -7.65 -7.54 5.26
N GLN A 50 -6.32 -7.57 5.19
CA GLN A 50 -5.56 -8.68 4.61
C GLN A 50 -4.80 -9.48 5.68
N LEU A 51 -4.74 -10.81 5.46
CA LEU A 51 -3.87 -11.76 6.16
C LEU A 51 -2.57 -11.86 5.35
N MET A 52 -1.51 -11.24 5.83
CA MET A 52 -0.27 -11.07 5.08
C MET A 52 0.66 -12.28 5.27
N THR A 53 0.89 -13.04 4.22
CA THR A 53 1.87 -14.13 4.19
C THR A 53 3.22 -13.60 3.74
N LEU A 54 4.26 -13.76 4.54
CA LEU A 54 5.64 -13.50 4.14
C LEU A 54 6.29 -14.81 3.66
N THR A 55 6.78 -14.80 2.43
CA THR A 55 7.40 -15.99 1.82
C THR A 55 8.87 -16.15 2.21
N TYR A 56 9.50 -15.10 2.73
CA TYR A 56 10.84 -15.20 3.27
C TYR A 56 10.83 -16.12 4.50
N PRO A 57 11.71 -17.11 4.56
CA PRO A 57 11.57 -18.23 5.50
C PRO A 57 11.69 -17.81 6.97
N LEU A 58 12.54 -16.84 7.30
CA LEU A 58 12.81 -16.41 8.68
C LEU A 58 12.32 -14.97 8.90
N VAL A 59 11.43 -14.76 9.84
CA VAL A 59 10.86 -13.45 10.19
C VAL A 59 10.98 -13.20 11.69
N GLY A 60 11.20 -11.93 12.11
CA GLY A 60 11.36 -11.54 13.51
C GLY A 60 12.83 -11.36 13.94
N ASN A 61 13.77 -11.86 13.18
CA ASN A 61 15.20 -11.93 13.51
C ASN A 61 15.88 -10.57 13.74
N TYR A 62 15.32 -9.46 13.29
CA TYR A 62 15.85 -8.12 13.56
C TYR A 62 14.95 -7.28 14.49
N GLY A 63 13.89 -7.87 15.06
CA GLY A 63 13.00 -7.21 16.02
C GLY A 63 12.19 -6.06 15.44
N VAL A 64 11.73 -5.18 16.30
CA VAL A 64 10.89 -4.02 15.94
C VAL A 64 11.55 -2.75 16.48
N PRO A 65 11.68 -1.69 15.67
CA PRO A 65 12.21 -0.41 16.12
C PRO A 65 11.22 0.31 17.07
N PRO A 66 11.69 1.31 17.85
CA PRO A 66 10.83 2.05 18.74
C PRO A 66 9.77 2.84 17.95
N PHE A 67 8.57 2.94 18.51
CA PHE A 67 7.56 3.87 18.01
C PHE A 67 7.89 5.28 18.53
N THR A 68 8.61 6.04 17.70
CA THR A 68 8.97 7.45 17.95
C THR A 68 8.38 8.32 16.86
N THR A 69 8.12 9.57 17.16
CA THR A 69 7.59 10.56 16.20
C THR A 69 8.62 11.65 15.91
N GLU A 70 8.67 12.09 14.68
CA GLU A 70 9.41 13.26 14.24
C GLU A 70 8.72 14.55 14.71
N GLU A 71 9.39 15.71 14.60
CA GLU A 71 8.83 17.03 14.95
C GLU A 71 7.55 17.35 14.15
N ASN A 72 7.40 16.81 12.95
CA ASN A 72 6.21 16.97 12.12
C ASN A 72 5.06 16.01 12.50
N GLY A 73 5.22 15.18 13.53
CA GLY A 73 4.22 14.22 14.03
C GLY A 73 4.18 12.88 13.29
N LEU A 74 5.03 12.66 12.27
CA LEU A 74 5.11 11.36 11.57
C LEU A 74 5.91 10.35 12.39
N ALA A 75 5.48 9.09 12.38
CA ALA A 75 6.27 8.01 13.01
C ALA A 75 7.61 7.84 12.28
N THR A 76 8.72 7.77 13.04
CA THR A 76 10.07 7.79 12.48
C THR A 76 10.39 6.54 11.64
N PHE A 77 9.99 5.37 12.10
CA PHE A 77 10.38 4.07 11.52
C PHE A 77 9.21 3.28 10.95
N MET A 78 7.99 3.80 11.05
CA MET A 78 6.77 3.14 10.64
C MET A 78 6.08 3.93 9.52
N GLU A 79 5.27 3.24 8.73
CA GLU A 79 4.54 3.87 7.63
C GLU A 79 3.19 4.46 8.04
N SER A 80 2.78 4.22 9.30
CA SER A 80 1.58 4.82 9.91
C SER A 80 1.65 4.72 11.44
N ASP A 81 0.56 5.06 12.10
CA ASP A 81 0.41 5.10 13.57
C ASP A 81 0.16 3.72 14.22
N ARG A 82 -0.12 2.67 13.44
CA ARG A 82 -0.48 1.34 13.93
C ARG A 82 -0.26 0.25 12.88
N ILE A 83 -0.43 -1.01 13.28
CA ILE A 83 -0.51 -2.14 12.33
C ILE A 83 -1.87 -2.12 11.64
N TYR A 84 -1.85 -2.21 10.30
CA TYR A 84 -3.06 -2.29 9.47
C TYR A 84 -3.33 -3.69 8.92
N ALA A 85 -2.30 -4.52 8.75
CA ALA A 85 -2.49 -5.93 8.40
C ALA A 85 -3.33 -6.63 9.47
N SER A 86 -4.32 -7.43 9.05
CA SER A 86 -5.21 -8.13 9.98
C SER A 86 -4.52 -9.30 10.69
N ALA A 87 -3.50 -9.89 10.08
CA ALA A 87 -2.61 -10.89 10.67
C ALA A 87 -1.33 -11.04 9.83
N ILE A 88 -0.33 -11.67 10.42
CA ILE A 88 0.89 -12.10 9.72
C ILE A 88 1.02 -13.63 9.76
N ILE A 89 1.39 -14.21 8.61
CA ILE A 89 1.59 -15.65 8.40
C ILE A 89 3.03 -15.88 7.95
N VAL A 90 3.78 -16.68 8.70
CA VAL A 90 5.20 -16.93 8.42
C VAL A 90 5.53 -18.43 8.49
N SER A 91 6.59 -18.83 7.81
CA SER A 91 7.12 -20.19 7.91
C SER A 91 7.86 -20.38 9.24
N ASP A 92 8.79 -19.50 9.54
CA ASP A 92 9.64 -19.59 10.72
C ASP A 92 9.72 -18.23 11.44
N TYR A 93 9.36 -18.20 12.71
CA TYR A 93 9.41 -17.02 13.56
C TYR A 93 10.59 -17.10 14.52
N SER A 94 11.47 -16.08 14.47
CA SER A 94 12.54 -15.90 15.45
C SER A 94 12.04 -15.07 16.63
N GLU A 95 11.96 -15.68 17.80
CA GLU A 95 11.70 -14.98 19.05
C GLU A 95 12.89 -14.09 19.47
N GLN A 96 14.10 -14.56 19.16
CA GLN A 96 15.32 -13.80 19.41
C GLN A 96 15.62 -12.88 18.26
N TYR A 97 15.93 -11.63 18.57
CA TYR A 97 16.24 -10.61 17.58
C TYR A 97 17.57 -9.93 17.87
N SER A 98 18.21 -9.43 16.83
CA SER A 98 19.47 -8.70 16.93
C SER A 98 19.54 -7.63 15.84
N HIS A 99 19.28 -6.40 16.23
CA HIS A 99 19.47 -5.21 15.41
C HIS A 99 19.69 -4.00 16.30
N TRP A 100 20.57 -3.07 15.89
CA TRP A 100 20.94 -1.89 16.69
C TRP A 100 19.72 -1.01 17.07
N ASN A 101 18.67 -1.04 16.27
CA ASN A 101 17.46 -0.22 16.44
C ASN A 101 16.28 -0.98 17.06
N ALA A 102 16.45 -2.26 17.37
CA ALA A 102 15.33 -3.05 17.89
C ALA A 102 15.16 -2.83 19.39
N VAL A 103 13.91 -2.67 19.84
CA VAL A 103 13.53 -2.49 21.24
C VAL A 103 12.60 -3.59 21.75
N GLU A 104 11.93 -4.32 20.88
CA GLU A 104 11.03 -5.41 21.23
C GLU A 104 11.02 -6.50 20.15
N SER A 105 10.50 -7.71 20.52
CA SER A 105 10.28 -8.79 19.54
C SER A 105 9.06 -8.50 18.67
N LEU A 106 9.02 -9.08 17.47
CA LEU A 106 7.83 -9.01 16.62
C LEU A 106 6.60 -9.60 17.33
N GLY A 107 6.74 -10.71 18.06
CA GLY A 107 5.65 -11.34 18.78
C GLY A 107 5.06 -10.47 19.88
N ASP A 108 5.90 -9.77 20.65
CA ASP A 108 5.44 -8.86 21.71
C ASP A 108 4.75 -7.63 21.12
N TRP A 109 5.28 -7.07 20.04
CA TRP A 109 4.63 -5.99 19.30
C TRP A 109 3.23 -6.39 18.80
N LEU A 110 3.12 -7.55 18.13
CA LEU A 110 1.84 -8.07 17.65
C LEU A 110 0.83 -8.27 18.77
N LYS A 111 1.27 -8.80 19.94
CA LYS A 111 0.40 -8.97 21.12
C LYS A 111 -0.09 -7.63 21.66
N ARG A 112 0.79 -6.64 21.73
CA ARG A 112 0.48 -5.27 22.20
C ARG A 112 -0.52 -4.59 21.27
N GLU A 113 -0.34 -4.73 19.94
CA GLU A 113 -1.22 -4.16 18.91
C GLU A 113 -2.47 -5.02 18.65
N LYS A 114 -2.62 -6.16 19.35
CA LYS A 114 -3.73 -7.11 19.21
C LYS A 114 -3.87 -7.68 17.79
N VAL A 115 -2.76 -8.00 17.17
CA VAL A 115 -2.69 -8.58 15.82
C VAL A 115 -2.25 -10.04 15.90
N PRO A 116 -3.00 -10.99 15.32
CA PRO A 116 -2.60 -12.39 15.25
C PRO A 116 -1.34 -12.59 14.40
N GLY A 117 -0.48 -13.50 14.88
CA GLY A 117 0.69 -13.97 14.14
C GLY A 117 0.77 -15.49 14.22
N ILE A 118 0.94 -16.16 13.08
CA ILE A 118 1.05 -17.61 13.01
C ILE A 118 2.34 -18.03 12.34
N THR A 119 2.97 -19.07 12.87
CA THR A 119 4.23 -19.66 12.40
C THR A 119 4.09 -21.17 12.18
N GLY A 120 5.04 -21.77 11.46
CA GLY A 120 5.01 -23.19 11.11
C GLY A 120 4.18 -23.50 9.87
N ILE A 121 3.71 -22.48 9.16
CA ILE A 121 2.94 -22.63 7.93
C ILE A 121 3.89 -22.91 6.75
N ASP A 122 3.55 -23.86 5.89
CA ASP A 122 4.21 -23.99 4.58
C ASP A 122 3.79 -22.82 3.68
N THR A 123 4.48 -21.68 3.86
CA THR A 123 4.20 -20.45 3.10
C THR A 123 4.53 -20.61 1.61
N ARG A 124 5.39 -21.58 1.24
CA ARG A 124 5.66 -21.89 -0.16
C ARG A 124 4.46 -22.59 -0.81
N GLU A 125 3.88 -23.58 -0.14
CA GLU A 125 2.69 -24.26 -0.65
C GLU A 125 1.49 -23.31 -0.68
N LEU A 126 1.26 -22.54 0.38
CA LEU A 126 0.23 -21.51 0.42
C LEU A 126 0.38 -20.51 -0.76
N THR A 127 1.59 -20.06 -1.05
CA THR A 127 1.86 -19.17 -2.18
C THR A 127 1.53 -19.84 -3.52
N LYS A 128 1.80 -21.14 -3.70
CA LYS A 128 1.43 -21.87 -4.92
C LYS A 128 -0.08 -21.92 -5.09
N VAL A 129 -0.82 -22.25 -4.02
CA VAL A 129 -2.29 -22.23 -4.03
C VAL A 129 -2.82 -20.85 -4.47
N LEU A 130 -2.34 -19.78 -3.85
CA LEU A 130 -2.76 -18.41 -4.19
C LEU A 130 -2.36 -17.97 -5.61
N ARG A 131 -1.25 -18.47 -6.15
CA ARG A 131 -0.86 -18.20 -7.55
C ARG A 131 -1.72 -18.97 -8.56
N GLU A 132 -2.16 -20.15 -8.21
CA GLU A 132 -2.97 -21.01 -9.08
C GLU A 132 -4.44 -20.59 -9.07
N HIS A 133 -5.00 -20.22 -7.92
CA HIS A 133 -6.42 -19.90 -7.75
C HIS A 133 -6.71 -18.40 -7.69
N GLY A 134 -5.73 -17.56 -7.41
CA GLY A 134 -5.85 -16.13 -7.12
C GLY A 134 -5.84 -15.87 -5.61
N VAL A 135 -5.97 -14.61 -5.21
CA VAL A 135 -6.16 -14.27 -3.79
C VAL A 135 -7.48 -14.83 -3.30
N MET A 136 -7.49 -15.35 -2.07
CA MET A 136 -8.61 -16.06 -1.47
C MET A 136 -8.93 -15.46 -0.10
N MET A 137 -10.19 -15.57 0.32
CA MET A 137 -10.53 -15.28 1.70
C MET A 137 -10.06 -16.44 2.59
N GLY A 138 -9.70 -16.10 3.83
CA GLY A 138 -9.28 -17.12 4.79
C GLY A 138 -9.60 -16.73 6.22
N LYS A 139 -9.56 -17.72 7.11
CA LYS A 139 -9.74 -17.57 8.55
C LYS A 139 -8.57 -18.20 9.29
N ILE A 140 -8.08 -17.53 10.30
CA ILE A 140 -7.18 -18.09 11.31
C ILE A 140 -8.04 -18.49 12.50
N LEU A 141 -8.08 -19.77 12.81
CA LEU A 141 -8.90 -20.36 13.87
C LEU A 141 -8.00 -21.06 14.90
N PHE A 142 -8.39 -21.01 16.16
CA PHE A 142 -7.73 -21.78 17.23
C PHE A 142 -8.36 -23.16 17.31
N ASP A 143 -7.54 -24.22 17.34
CA ASP A 143 -8.01 -25.61 17.26
C ASP A 143 -8.85 -26.04 18.46
N ASP A 144 -8.71 -25.33 19.60
CA ASP A 144 -9.44 -25.55 20.86
C ASP A 144 -10.69 -24.66 21.03
N GLU A 145 -11.04 -23.86 20.00
CA GLU A 145 -12.21 -22.98 20.02
C GLU A 145 -13.17 -23.29 18.85
N PRO A 146 -14.48 -23.05 19.00
CA PRO A 146 -15.42 -23.18 17.89
C PRO A 146 -15.20 -22.09 16.84
N ASP A 147 -15.46 -22.41 15.55
CA ASP A 147 -15.47 -21.40 14.48
C ASP A 147 -16.66 -20.46 14.64
N ASN A 148 -16.44 -19.34 15.32
CA ASN A 148 -17.41 -18.26 15.47
C ASN A 148 -17.00 -17.01 14.64
N VAL A 149 -15.99 -17.13 13.76
CA VAL A 149 -15.52 -16.02 12.94
C VAL A 149 -16.43 -15.83 11.74
N PRO A 150 -17.08 -14.67 11.58
CA PRO A 150 -17.84 -14.39 10.37
C PRO A 150 -16.96 -14.50 9.12
N THR A 151 -17.53 -14.98 8.03
CA THR A 151 -16.83 -14.92 6.74
C THR A 151 -16.59 -13.45 6.39
N ALA A 152 -15.33 -13.08 6.21
CA ALA A 152 -15.00 -11.73 5.79
C ALA A 152 -15.30 -11.57 4.28
N THR A 153 -15.69 -10.35 3.90
CA THR A 153 -15.84 -9.95 2.51
C THR A 153 -14.84 -8.82 2.25
N TYR A 154 -14.05 -8.92 1.22
CA TYR A 154 -13.11 -7.86 0.82
C TYR A 154 -13.68 -7.02 -0.32
N GLU A 155 -14.35 -7.65 -1.29
CA GLU A 155 -14.98 -6.98 -2.43
C GLU A 155 -16.16 -6.09 -1.99
N GLY A 156 -16.27 -4.91 -2.62
CA GLY A 156 -17.32 -3.93 -2.33
C GLY A 156 -17.17 -3.19 -1.01
N VAL A 157 -16.15 -3.49 -0.21
CA VAL A 157 -15.85 -2.76 1.03
C VAL A 157 -14.92 -1.60 0.74
N ASN A 158 -15.34 -0.38 1.08
CA ASN A 158 -14.48 0.79 0.98
C ASN A 158 -13.45 0.81 2.12
N TYR A 159 -12.30 0.16 1.89
CA TYR A 159 -11.19 0.16 2.84
C TYR A 159 -10.48 1.51 2.89
N VAL A 160 -10.48 2.29 1.81
CA VAL A 160 -9.93 3.66 1.81
C VAL A 160 -10.64 4.52 2.84
N ALA A 161 -11.98 4.46 2.91
CA ALA A 161 -12.75 5.20 3.92
C ALA A 161 -12.42 4.78 5.36
N LYS A 162 -11.95 3.54 5.58
CA LYS A 162 -11.58 3.05 6.93
C LYS A 162 -10.20 3.55 7.39
N VAL A 163 -9.27 3.78 6.45
CA VAL A 163 -7.87 4.11 6.75
C VAL A 163 -7.53 5.59 6.55
N SER A 164 -8.26 6.30 5.72
CA SER A 164 -8.08 7.73 5.44
C SER A 164 -8.23 8.57 6.70
N CYS A 165 -7.49 9.68 6.78
CA CYS A 165 -7.67 10.69 7.82
C CYS A 165 -9.12 11.22 7.84
N LYS A 166 -9.54 11.75 8.99
CA LYS A 166 -10.91 12.28 9.14
C LYS A 166 -10.95 13.80 9.08
N GLU A 167 -9.80 14.43 9.21
CA GLU A 167 -9.62 15.88 9.26
C GLU A 167 -8.47 16.29 8.33
N VAL A 168 -8.47 17.57 7.96
CA VAL A 168 -7.36 18.15 7.19
C VAL A 168 -6.15 18.31 8.09
N ILE A 169 -5.02 17.75 7.69
CA ILE A 169 -3.75 17.81 8.43
C ILE A 169 -2.71 18.55 7.58
N ARG A 170 -1.95 19.42 8.18
CA ARG A 170 -0.91 20.20 7.49
C ARG A 170 0.47 19.82 8.00
N TYR A 171 1.40 19.72 7.06
CA TYR A 171 2.79 19.41 7.36
C TYR A 171 3.68 20.46 6.70
N ASN A 172 4.78 20.82 7.38
CA ASN A 172 5.81 21.72 6.84
C ASN A 172 5.27 23.08 6.39
N GLU A 173 4.32 23.63 7.16
CA GLU A 173 3.75 24.95 6.89
C GLU A 173 4.83 26.03 6.85
N GLY A 174 4.71 26.99 5.96
CA GLY A 174 5.66 28.11 5.88
C GLY A 174 5.37 29.07 4.76
N GLU A 175 5.68 30.35 4.99
CA GLU A 175 5.51 31.41 4.01
C GLU A 175 6.37 31.15 2.75
N GLY A 176 5.77 31.33 1.57
CA GLY A 176 6.43 31.16 0.27
C GLY A 176 6.62 29.70 -0.19
N ARG A 177 6.22 28.71 0.60
CA ARG A 177 6.29 27.31 0.18
C ARG A 177 5.21 26.97 -0.82
N LYS A 178 5.55 26.08 -1.77
CA LYS A 178 4.57 25.48 -2.67
C LYS A 178 3.66 24.55 -1.90
N LYS A 179 2.35 24.63 -2.15
CA LYS A 179 1.31 23.87 -1.45
C LYS A 179 0.86 22.67 -2.28
N VAL A 180 0.94 21.49 -1.72
CA VAL A 180 0.47 20.26 -2.33
C VAL A 180 -0.71 19.73 -1.53
N VAL A 181 -1.87 19.63 -2.17
CA VAL A 181 -3.00 18.88 -1.60
C VAL A 181 -2.72 17.40 -1.82
N LEU A 182 -2.70 16.63 -0.71
CA LEU A 182 -2.51 15.19 -0.72
C LEU A 182 -3.83 14.53 -0.32
N VAL A 183 -4.45 13.83 -1.28
CA VAL A 183 -5.67 13.03 -1.04
C VAL A 183 -5.27 11.72 -0.37
N ASP A 184 -5.71 11.54 0.87
CA ASP A 184 -5.34 10.42 1.71
C ASP A 184 -6.24 9.21 1.45
N CYS A 185 -5.76 8.27 0.66
CA CYS A 185 -6.39 6.97 0.45
C CYS A 185 -5.86 5.87 1.39
N GLY A 186 -4.99 6.22 2.33
CA GLY A 186 -4.22 5.32 3.19
C GLY A 186 -2.73 5.58 3.01
N VAL A 187 -2.33 6.85 3.15
CA VAL A 187 -0.99 7.32 2.82
C VAL A 187 0.07 6.73 3.73
N LYS A 188 1.14 6.23 3.14
CA LYS A 188 2.38 5.87 3.84
C LYS A 188 3.11 7.14 4.28
N ASN A 189 3.61 7.14 5.51
CA ASN A 189 4.38 8.27 6.06
C ASN A 189 5.55 8.67 5.15
N ASN A 190 6.18 7.71 4.48
CA ASN A 190 7.33 8.03 3.63
C ASN A 190 6.97 8.84 2.38
N ILE A 191 5.74 8.76 1.87
CA ILE A 191 5.26 9.67 0.81
C ILE A 191 5.28 11.12 1.31
N ILE A 192 4.75 11.35 2.53
CA ILE A 192 4.74 12.69 3.14
C ILE A 192 6.17 13.17 3.38
N ARG A 193 7.07 12.30 3.91
CA ARG A 193 8.50 12.63 4.11
C ARG A 193 9.19 13.01 2.80
N CYS A 194 8.95 12.27 1.71
CA CYS A 194 9.51 12.57 0.39
C CYS A 194 9.10 13.97 -0.12
N LEU A 195 7.86 14.38 0.13
CA LEU A 195 7.36 15.71 -0.22
C LEU A 195 7.98 16.81 0.68
N ILE A 196 7.94 16.61 2.01
CA ILE A 196 8.50 17.57 2.98
C ILE A 196 10.00 17.79 2.75
N LYS A 197 10.75 16.73 2.51
CA LYS A 197 12.20 16.79 2.21
C LYS A 197 12.52 17.69 1.02
N ARG A 198 11.57 17.87 0.10
CA ARG A 198 11.67 18.74 -1.08
C ARG A 198 11.10 20.15 -0.84
N GLY A 199 10.80 20.50 0.40
CA GLY A 199 10.46 21.86 0.82
C GLY A 199 9.01 22.28 0.56
N VAL A 200 8.12 21.37 0.17
CA VAL A 200 6.70 21.68 -0.05
C VAL A 200 5.89 21.63 1.26
N GLU A 201 4.84 22.45 1.35
CA GLU A 201 3.79 22.30 2.35
C GLU A 201 2.81 21.23 1.88
N VAL A 202 2.52 20.24 2.72
CA VAL A 202 1.57 19.16 2.40
C VAL A 202 0.27 19.39 3.17
N ILE A 203 -0.84 19.48 2.43
CA ILE A 203 -2.20 19.59 2.97
C ILE A 203 -2.88 18.22 2.74
N ARG A 204 -2.80 17.33 3.73
CA ARG A 204 -3.42 16.02 3.71
C ARG A 204 -4.91 16.17 3.97
N VAL A 205 -5.74 15.71 3.01
CA VAL A 205 -7.20 15.78 3.09
C VAL A 205 -7.83 14.38 3.06
N PRO A 206 -9.01 14.16 3.66
CA PRO A 206 -9.74 12.90 3.54
C PRO A 206 -9.96 12.48 2.08
N TRP A 207 -10.05 11.17 1.85
CA TRP A 207 -10.19 10.57 0.51
C TRP A 207 -11.34 11.14 -0.33
N ASN A 208 -12.44 11.53 0.32
CA ASN A 208 -13.68 12.07 -0.33
C ASN A 208 -13.80 13.60 -0.24
N TYR A 209 -12.76 14.27 0.25
CA TYR A 209 -12.78 15.73 0.40
C TYR A 209 -12.82 16.43 -0.97
N ASP A 210 -13.73 17.39 -1.16
CA ASP A 210 -13.75 18.25 -2.35
C ASP A 210 -12.73 19.39 -2.18
N PHE A 211 -11.56 19.21 -2.78
CA PHE A 211 -10.43 20.13 -2.74
C PHE A 211 -10.45 21.18 -3.87
N ASN A 212 -11.46 21.16 -4.75
CA ASN A 212 -11.45 21.96 -5.97
C ASN A 212 -11.52 23.47 -5.73
N ASP A 213 -12.12 23.89 -4.63
CA ASP A 213 -12.20 25.29 -4.21
C ASP A 213 -10.98 25.76 -3.38
N MET A 214 -10.02 24.87 -3.10
CA MET A 214 -8.81 25.23 -2.36
C MET A 214 -7.77 25.89 -3.27
N GLU A 215 -6.94 26.74 -2.66
CA GLU A 215 -5.73 27.29 -3.30
C GLU A 215 -4.53 26.39 -3.02
N PHE A 216 -3.95 25.80 -4.07
CA PHE A 216 -2.77 24.95 -4.02
C PHE A 216 -2.05 24.92 -5.37
N ASP A 217 -0.79 24.47 -5.36
CA ASP A 217 0.09 24.44 -6.54
C ASP A 217 0.07 23.08 -7.26
N GLY A 218 -0.15 21.98 -6.55
CA GLY A 218 -0.20 20.63 -7.12
C GLY A 218 -1.05 19.66 -6.33
N LEU A 219 -1.57 18.62 -7.01
CA LEU A 219 -2.38 17.54 -6.44
C LEU A 219 -1.54 16.27 -6.34
N PHE A 220 -1.59 15.62 -5.18
CA PHE A 220 -0.97 14.32 -4.95
C PHE A 220 -2.02 13.30 -4.51
N LEU A 221 -2.11 12.16 -5.19
CA LEU A 221 -3.04 11.09 -4.89
C LEU A 221 -2.26 9.93 -4.25
N ALA A 222 -2.54 9.67 -2.99
CA ALA A 222 -1.78 8.69 -2.21
C ALA A 222 -2.16 7.23 -2.54
N ASN A 223 -1.33 6.31 -2.06
CA ASN A 223 -1.61 4.88 -2.02
C ASN A 223 -2.78 4.54 -1.09
N GLY A 224 -3.28 3.32 -1.16
CA GLY A 224 -4.32 2.84 -0.27
C GLY A 224 -4.80 1.42 -0.56
N PRO A 225 -5.61 0.84 0.34
CA PRO A 225 -6.16 -0.51 0.24
C PRO A 225 -7.44 -0.60 -0.58
N GLY A 226 -7.78 -1.81 -0.98
CA GLY A 226 -9.10 -2.16 -1.45
C GLY A 226 -9.33 -1.96 -2.94
N ASP A 227 -10.59 -1.90 -3.30
CA ASP A 227 -11.08 -1.78 -4.67
C ASP A 227 -11.29 -0.30 -5.03
N PRO A 228 -10.61 0.22 -6.09
CA PRO A 228 -10.78 1.62 -6.53
C PRO A 228 -12.22 1.94 -6.99
N ASP A 229 -13.04 0.93 -7.30
CA ASP A 229 -14.44 1.13 -7.68
C ASP A 229 -15.30 1.63 -6.50
N THR A 230 -14.85 1.42 -5.28
CA THR A 230 -15.54 1.91 -4.07
C THR A 230 -15.27 3.38 -3.75
N CYS A 231 -14.34 4.03 -4.47
CA CYS A 231 -13.89 5.41 -4.20
C CYS A 231 -14.55 6.43 -5.16
N VAL A 232 -15.88 6.37 -5.35
CA VAL A 232 -16.61 7.15 -6.35
C VAL A 232 -16.40 8.66 -6.16
N GLU A 233 -16.51 9.17 -4.93
CA GLU A 233 -16.38 10.60 -4.61
C GLU A 233 -14.97 11.12 -4.93
N ALA A 234 -13.93 10.32 -4.63
CA ALA A 234 -12.55 10.69 -4.99
C ALA A 234 -12.39 10.80 -6.50
N VAL A 235 -12.91 9.84 -7.26
CA VAL A 235 -12.86 9.86 -8.74
C VAL A 235 -13.58 11.08 -9.30
N GLU A 236 -14.75 11.45 -8.75
CA GLU A 236 -15.50 12.63 -9.19
C GLU A 236 -14.74 13.93 -8.89
N ASN A 237 -14.13 14.06 -7.72
CA ASN A 237 -13.34 15.23 -7.35
C ASN A 237 -12.07 15.36 -8.23
N ILE A 238 -11.40 14.23 -8.53
CA ILE A 238 -10.26 14.20 -9.46
C ILE A 238 -10.72 14.59 -10.88
N ARG A 239 -11.89 14.12 -11.34
CA ARG A 239 -12.45 14.47 -12.65
C ARG A 239 -12.71 15.97 -12.78
N LYS A 240 -13.28 16.59 -11.74
CA LYS A 240 -13.45 18.06 -11.66
C LYS A 240 -12.08 18.78 -11.79
N PHE A 241 -11.07 18.30 -11.06
CA PHE A 241 -9.70 18.84 -11.13
C PHE A 241 -9.11 18.75 -12.54
N LEU A 242 -9.21 17.60 -13.21
CA LEU A 242 -8.70 17.39 -14.56
C LEU A 242 -9.41 18.28 -15.61
N SER A 243 -10.65 18.65 -15.35
CA SER A 243 -11.47 19.52 -16.22
C SER A 243 -11.27 21.00 -15.93
N ASN A 244 -10.49 21.37 -14.91
CA ASN A 244 -10.28 22.75 -14.52
C ASN A 244 -9.39 23.47 -15.56
N PRO A 245 -9.79 24.67 -16.08
CA PRO A 245 -8.97 25.43 -17.02
C PRO A 245 -7.62 25.89 -16.43
N LYS A 246 -7.51 26.03 -15.10
CA LYS A 246 -6.24 26.23 -14.41
C LYS A 246 -5.55 24.87 -14.23
N VAL A 247 -4.76 24.48 -15.22
CA VAL A 247 -3.99 23.23 -15.18
C VAL A 247 -2.91 23.33 -14.10
N ARG A 248 -2.93 22.37 -13.17
CA ARG A 248 -1.94 22.20 -12.10
C ARG A 248 -1.35 20.79 -12.17
N PRO A 249 -0.08 20.59 -11.76
CA PRO A 249 0.54 19.27 -11.70
C PRO A 249 -0.26 18.28 -10.85
N CYS A 250 -0.26 17.00 -11.29
CA CYS A 250 -0.82 15.91 -10.54
C CYS A 250 0.09 14.68 -10.59
N MET A 251 0.32 14.07 -9.43
CA MET A 251 1.00 12.78 -9.32
C MET A 251 0.15 11.81 -8.51
N GLY A 252 0.05 10.54 -8.96
CA GLY A 252 -0.63 9.46 -8.24
C GLY A 252 0.28 8.27 -7.96
N ILE A 253 0.16 7.67 -6.77
CA ILE A 253 0.89 6.45 -6.39
C ILE A 253 -0.09 5.34 -6.05
N CYS A 254 0.09 4.16 -6.63
CA CYS A 254 -0.66 2.92 -6.37
C CYS A 254 -2.18 3.13 -6.49
N MET A 255 -2.95 3.22 -5.41
CA MET A 255 -4.37 3.60 -5.46
C MET A 255 -4.56 4.93 -6.20
N GLY A 256 -3.69 5.91 -5.97
CA GLY A 256 -3.74 7.20 -6.66
C GLY A 256 -3.55 7.09 -8.18
N ASN A 257 -2.73 6.15 -8.67
CA ASN A 257 -2.63 5.84 -10.10
C ASN A 257 -3.95 5.29 -10.64
N GLN A 258 -4.60 4.40 -9.89
CA GLN A 258 -5.87 3.79 -10.29
C GLN A 258 -7.00 4.83 -10.32
N LEU A 259 -7.11 5.68 -9.30
CA LEU A 259 -8.12 6.75 -9.22
C LEU A 259 -7.93 7.81 -10.30
N LEU A 260 -6.67 8.22 -10.57
CA LEU A 260 -6.34 9.14 -11.66
C LEU A 260 -6.75 8.56 -13.02
N SER A 261 -6.43 7.29 -13.27
CA SER A 261 -6.77 6.60 -14.50
C SER A 261 -8.28 6.46 -14.70
N LYS A 262 -9.02 6.13 -13.62
CA LYS A 262 -10.50 6.10 -13.65
C LYS A 262 -11.11 7.48 -13.91
N ALA A 263 -10.57 8.52 -13.29
CA ALA A 263 -11.02 9.89 -13.51
C ALA A 263 -10.78 10.34 -14.96
N ALA A 264 -9.68 9.89 -15.57
CA ALA A 264 -9.37 10.09 -16.98
C ALA A 264 -10.31 9.30 -17.92
N GLY A 265 -10.95 8.24 -17.46
CA GLY A 265 -11.88 7.41 -18.23
C GLY A 265 -11.38 5.99 -18.57
N ALA A 266 -10.23 5.58 -18.01
CA ALA A 266 -9.71 4.23 -18.18
C ALA A 266 -10.41 3.22 -17.24
N SER A 267 -10.36 1.95 -17.61
CA SER A 267 -10.84 0.82 -16.80
C SER A 267 -9.72 0.24 -15.95
N ILE A 268 -10.09 -0.25 -14.79
CA ILE A 268 -9.21 -0.98 -13.85
C ILE A 268 -9.66 -2.44 -13.82
N TYR A 269 -8.74 -3.37 -13.66
CA TYR A 269 -9.05 -4.79 -13.50
C TYR A 269 -8.28 -5.41 -12.34
N LYS A 270 -8.86 -6.43 -11.70
CA LYS A 270 -8.22 -7.17 -10.61
C LYS A 270 -7.19 -8.13 -11.19
N LEU A 271 -5.96 -8.08 -10.70
CA LEU A 271 -4.92 -9.06 -10.99
C LEU A 271 -5.22 -10.36 -10.26
N LYS A 272 -4.80 -11.48 -10.81
CA LYS A 272 -5.07 -12.81 -10.24
C LYS A 272 -4.58 -12.93 -8.79
N TYR A 273 -3.35 -12.49 -8.50
CA TYR A 273 -2.75 -12.53 -7.14
C TYR A 273 -2.04 -11.22 -6.77
N GLY A 274 -2.01 -10.24 -7.68
CA GLY A 274 -1.39 -8.94 -7.46
C GLY A 274 0.14 -8.98 -7.45
N HIS A 275 0.73 -7.80 -7.29
CA HIS A 275 2.18 -7.62 -7.15
C HIS A 275 2.48 -7.14 -5.73
N ARG A 276 3.16 -7.99 -4.92
CA ARG A 276 3.60 -7.65 -3.56
C ARG A 276 5.01 -8.15 -3.37
N SER A 277 5.98 -7.24 -3.58
CA SER A 277 7.41 -7.54 -3.48
C SER A 277 8.25 -6.27 -3.56
N GLN A 278 9.56 -6.40 -3.36
CA GLN A 278 10.52 -5.30 -3.48
C GLN A 278 11.44 -5.45 -4.71
N ASN A 279 11.12 -6.34 -5.64
CA ASN A 279 11.97 -6.66 -6.79
C ASN A 279 11.19 -6.77 -8.11
N GLN A 280 10.14 -5.99 -8.27
CA GLN A 280 9.37 -5.94 -9.51
C GLN A 280 10.08 -5.05 -10.54
N PRO A 281 10.49 -5.62 -11.69
CA PRO A 281 11.14 -4.85 -12.74
C PRO A 281 10.12 -4.08 -13.57
N VAL A 282 10.30 -2.77 -13.71
CA VAL A 282 9.48 -1.92 -14.58
C VAL A 282 10.34 -1.23 -15.62
N ARG A 283 9.78 -1.01 -16.80
CA ARG A 283 10.40 -0.23 -17.88
C ARG A 283 9.64 1.07 -18.08
N MET A 284 10.38 2.18 -18.16
CA MET A 284 9.83 3.47 -18.58
C MET A 284 9.58 3.44 -20.09
N VAL A 285 8.33 3.65 -20.49
CA VAL A 285 7.88 3.60 -21.89
C VAL A 285 8.56 4.69 -22.73
N GLY A 286 8.97 4.33 -23.94
CA GLY A 286 9.69 5.22 -24.86
C GLY A 286 11.19 5.36 -24.56
N THR A 287 11.71 4.61 -23.58
CA THR A 287 13.13 4.61 -23.19
C THR A 287 13.67 3.19 -23.01
N ASN A 288 14.99 3.07 -22.83
CA ASN A 288 15.66 1.83 -22.41
C ASN A 288 15.88 1.75 -20.89
N ARG A 289 15.29 2.66 -20.11
CA ARG A 289 15.46 2.69 -18.65
C ARG A 289 14.54 1.66 -17.99
N CYS A 290 15.14 0.79 -17.18
CA CYS A 290 14.44 -0.17 -16.35
C CYS A 290 14.81 0.08 -14.89
N PHE A 291 13.86 -0.18 -14.00
CA PHE A 291 14.02 0.00 -12.56
C PHE A 291 13.53 -1.23 -11.82
N VAL A 292 14.13 -1.51 -10.68
CA VAL A 292 13.56 -2.45 -9.70
C VAL A 292 12.70 -1.65 -8.73
N THR A 293 11.47 -2.11 -8.46
CA THR A 293 10.49 -1.35 -7.70
C THR A 293 9.88 -2.16 -6.57
N SER A 294 9.46 -1.45 -5.51
CA SER A 294 8.59 -1.97 -4.47
C SER A 294 7.12 -1.86 -4.91
N GLN A 295 6.34 -2.93 -4.74
CA GLN A 295 4.94 -2.97 -5.15
C GLN A 295 4.07 -3.65 -4.09
N ASN A 296 2.85 -3.15 -3.94
CA ASN A 296 1.81 -3.74 -3.11
C ASN A 296 0.43 -3.37 -3.67
N HIS A 297 -0.02 -4.06 -4.72
CA HIS A 297 -1.32 -3.79 -5.33
C HIS A 297 -1.97 -5.05 -5.89
N GLY A 298 -3.31 -5.09 -5.88
CA GLY A 298 -4.12 -6.17 -6.45
C GLY A 298 -4.84 -5.79 -7.73
N TYR A 299 -4.74 -4.53 -8.17
CA TYR A 299 -5.43 -4.01 -9.36
C TYR A 299 -4.45 -3.34 -10.30
N ALA A 300 -4.77 -3.31 -11.59
CA ALA A 300 -3.98 -2.65 -12.63
C ALA A 300 -4.87 -1.90 -13.63
N VAL A 301 -4.30 -0.89 -14.27
CA VAL A 301 -4.96 -0.12 -15.34
C VAL A 301 -4.97 -0.93 -16.64
N ASP A 302 -6.11 -1.05 -17.29
CA ASP A 302 -6.18 -1.58 -18.64
C ASP A 302 -5.72 -0.52 -19.66
N SER A 303 -4.47 -0.62 -20.11
CA SER A 303 -3.85 0.32 -21.04
C SER A 303 -4.63 0.49 -22.35
N ARG A 304 -5.45 -0.50 -22.75
CA ARG A 304 -6.25 -0.47 -23.99
C ARG A 304 -7.44 0.49 -23.89
N THR A 305 -7.82 0.85 -22.67
CA THR A 305 -8.95 1.74 -22.39
C THR A 305 -8.53 3.18 -22.12
N LEU A 306 -7.23 3.47 -22.14
CA LEU A 306 -6.72 4.82 -21.94
C LEU A 306 -7.24 5.76 -23.05
N PRO A 307 -7.78 6.96 -22.71
CA PRO A 307 -8.12 7.97 -23.70
C PRO A 307 -6.90 8.40 -24.53
N ALA A 308 -7.14 8.94 -25.72
CA ALA A 308 -6.11 9.29 -26.69
C ALA A 308 -5.03 10.27 -26.18
N GLU A 309 -5.40 11.13 -25.20
CA GLU A 309 -4.50 12.11 -24.57
C GLU A 309 -3.58 11.49 -23.51
N TRP A 310 -3.84 10.25 -23.11
CA TRP A 310 -3.06 9.52 -22.12
C TRP A 310 -2.28 8.39 -22.75
N GLU A 311 -1.20 8.00 -22.10
CA GLU A 311 -0.36 6.88 -22.51
C GLU A 311 0.22 6.16 -21.29
N PRO A 312 0.57 4.85 -21.41
CA PRO A 312 1.34 4.17 -20.38
C PRO A 312 2.66 4.90 -20.12
N TYR A 313 3.03 5.09 -18.88
CA TYR A 313 4.31 5.66 -18.47
C TYR A 313 5.30 4.58 -18.09
N PHE A 314 4.83 3.56 -17.37
CA PHE A 314 5.63 2.39 -16.99
C PHE A 314 4.88 1.10 -17.31
N ILE A 315 5.65 0.04 -17.56
CA ILE A 315 5.15 -1.32 -17.84
C ILE A 315 5.96 -2.32 -17.03
N ASN A 316 5.28 -3.28 -16.38
CA ASN A 316 5.91 -4.40 -15.70
C ASN A 316 6.59 -5.32 -16.70
N MET A 317 7.83 -5.70 -16.40
CA MET A 317 8.62 -6.54 -17.31
C MET A 317 8.32 -8.04 -17.16
N ASN A 318 7.60 -8.45 -16.10
CA ASN A 318 7.25 -9.85 -15.87
C ASN A 318 5.97 -10.26 -16.62
N ASP A 319 4.94 -9.40 -16.64
CA ASP A 319 3.62 -9.74 -17.15
C ASP A 319 3.02 -8.70 -18.13
N GLY A 320 3.72 -7.58 -18.35
CA GLY A 320 3.28 -6.52 -19.25
C GLY A 320 2.15 -5.63 -18.72
N SER A 321 1.76 -5.78 -17.45
CA SER A 321 0.75 -4.92 -16.83
C SER A 321 1.18 -3.45 -16.79
N ASN A 322 0.20 -2.54 -16.77
CA ASN A 322 0.45 -1.11 -16.64
C ASN A 322 0.96 -0.78 -15.23
N GLU A 323 2.06 -0.05 -15.18
CA GLU A 323 2.71 0.36 -13.94
C GLU A 323 2.74 1.89 -13.75
N GLY A 324 1.93 2.60 -14.52
CA GLY A 324 1.75 4.03 -14.42
C GLY A 324 1.28 4.64 -15.73
N VAL A 325 0.61 5.77 -15.64
CA VAL A 325 0.12 6.52 -16.79
C VAL A 325 0.66 7.94 -16.78
N ARG A 326 0.70 8.59 -17.96
CA ARG A 326 0.98 10.02 -18.07
C ARG A 326 0.10 10.65 -19.15
N HIS A 327 -0.24 11.90 -18.94
CA HIS A 327 -0.89 12.71 -19.97
C HIS A 327 0.15 13.27 -20.93
N LYS A 328 -0.14 13.31 -22.22
CA LYS A 328 0.82 13.70 -23.27
C LYS A 328 1.24 15.17 -23.24
N THR A 329 0.40 16.05 -22.71
CA THR A 329 0.62 17.51 -22.72
C THR A 329 0.50 18.16 -21.34
N ASN A 330 -0.43 17.70 -20.48
CA ASN A 330 -0.60 18.22 -19.15
C ASN A 330 0.40 17.59 -18.16
N PRO A 331 0.78 18.29 -17.08
CA PRO A 331 1.75 17.81 -16.11
C PRO A 331 1.10 16.78 -15.13
N TRP A 332 0.54 15.71 -15.67
CA TRP A 332 -0.17 14.67 -14.93
C TRP A 332 0.46 13.30 -15.21
N PHE A 333 0.88 12.63 -14.16
CA PHE A 333 1.48 11.30 -14.27
C PHE A 333 1.29 10.48 -12.98
N SER A 334 1.57 9.20 -13.06
CA SER A 334 1.43 8.30 -11.92
C SER A 334 2.38 7.12 -11.99
N ALA A 335 2.55 6.45 -10.87
CA ALA A 335 3.22 5.17 -10.72
C ALA A 335 2.30 4.19 -9.98
N GLN A 336 2.19 2.95 -10.46
CA GLN A 336 1.50 1.88 -9.76
C GLN A 336 2.35 1.32 -8.63
N PHE A 337 3.67 1.32 -8.81
CA PHE A 337 4.65 0.98 -7.80
C PHE A 337 4.86 2.12 -6.79
N HIS A 338 5.67 1.86 -5.76
CA HIS A 338 5.97 2.77 -4.66
C HIS A 338 7.36 3.42 -4.81
N PRO A 339 7.47 4.60 -5.43
CA PRO A 339 8.77 5.28 -5.61
C PRO A 339 9.37 5.78 -4.30
N GLU A 340 8.55 5.95 -3.25
CA GLU A 340 8.99 6.25 -1.89
C GLU A 340 9.65 5.06 -1.19
N ALA A 341 9.49 3.85 -1.73
CA ALA A 341 9.97 2.59 -1.15
C ALA A 341 9.54 2.40 0.33
N CYS A 342 10.45 2.30 1.24
CA CYS A 342 10.31 2.12 2.68
C CYS A 342 9.37 0.96 3.06
N SER A 343 9.84 -0.23 2.94
CA SER A 343 11.18 -0.72 2.55
C SER A 343 11.29 -0.99 1.05
N GLY A 344 12.51 -1.16 0.55
CA GLY A 344 12.76 -1.52 -0.85
C GLY A 344 13.69 -0.56 -1.60
N PRO A 345 13.83 -0.73 -2.94
CA PRO A 345 14.71 0.08 -3.77
C PRO A 345 14.20 1.52 -3.91
N VAL A 346 15.13 2.47 -3.91
CA VAL A 346 14.87 3.91 -4.01
C VAL A 346 15.15 4.50 -5.41
N ASP A 347 15.41 3.63 -6.39
CA ASP A 347 15.82 4.03 -7.75
C ASP A 347 14.81 4.93 -8.47
N THR A 348 13.56 4.93 -8.03
CA THR A 348 12.46 5.71 -8.63
C THR A 348 12.05 6.93 -7.80
N GLU A 349 12.77 7.27 -6.72
CA GLU A 349 12.47 8.45 -5.87
C GLU A 349 12.53 9.77 -6.68
N PHE A 350 13.25 9.80 -7.82
CA PHE A 350 13.31 10.95 -8.71
C PHE A 350 11.94 11.42 -9.22
N LEU A 351 10.91 10.56 -9.21
CA LEU A 351 9.54 10.96 -9.60
C LEU A 351 8.96 12.04 -8.68
N PHE A 352 9.38 12.08 -7.41
CA PHE A 352 9.03 13.19 -6.52
C PHE A 352 9.73 14.50 -6.93
N ASP A 353 10.98 14.42 -7.40
CA ASP A 353 11.70 15.60 -7.92
C ASP A 353 11.02 16.11 -9.19
N ASP A 354 10.66 15.20 -10.10
CA ASP A 354 9.92 15.54 -11.32
C ASP A 354 8.59 16.25 -10.98
N PHE A 355 7.82 15.73 -10.01
CA PHE A 355 6.57 16.35 -9.57
C PHE A 355 6.78 17.74 -8.97
N VAL A 356 7.72 17.87 -8.03
CA VAL A 356 7.96 19.14 -7.33
C VAL A 356 8.50 20.21 -8.30
N ASN A 357 9.32 19.83 -9.28
CA ASN A 357 9.83 20.74 -10.31
C ASN A 357 8.72 21.28 -11.25
N LEU A 358 7.57 20.62 -11.32
CA LEU A 358 6.41 21.10 -12.09
C LEU A 358 5.56 22.11 -11.32
N LEU A 359 5.72 22.25 -10.00
CA LEU A 359 4.98 23.23 -9.18
C LEU A 359 5.42 24.65 -9.54
N LYS A 360 4.52 25.46 -10.02
CA LYS A 360 4.81 26.84 -10.49
C LYS A 360 4.59 27.87 -9.38
#